data_50910f5eff90eb138725a406d84c4f04
#
_entry.id   50910f5eff90eb138725a406d84c4f04
#
_cell.length_a   1.000
_cell.length_b   1.000
_cell.length_c   1.000
_cell.angle_alpha   90.00
_cell.angle_beta   90.00
_cell.angle_gamma   90.00
#
_symmetry.space_group_name_H-M   'P 1'
#
loop_
_entity.id
_entity.type
_entity.pdbx_description
1 polymer ?
#
loop_
_entity_poly.entity_id
_entity_poly.type
_entity_poly.pdbx_seq_one_letter_code
_entity_poly.pdbx_strand_id
1 'polypeptide(L)'
;MQYPAYDPDGNVVRNAIYSEELIKRRYNSWHTYEEDLLNLGWCAHEKMAEVMNALPDIEQRTDKADLACGTGLLAKAWRRQDMVGYDLSYRMVELSRASGRYARVSELNINRTPLPKKYDLITACGLFGVEMATAICLPNIAASLKDDGILLTTMPQHQGYYDEAGWQFQTSFELIDETEEFQSWLGETSGTPKYHKILTWRKVNEQ
;
A
#
# COMPACT_ATOMS: atom_id res chain seq x y z
N MET A 1 4.71 -16.66 13.88
CA MET A 1 4.57 -17.13 12.48
C MET A 1 5.72 -16.51 11.70
N GLN A 2 6.53 -17.29 11.01
CA GLN A 2 7.56 -16.76 10.11
C GLN A 2 6.90 -16.56 8.74
N TYR A 3 6.92 -15.34 8.22
CA TYR A 3 6.49 -15.05 6.87
C TYR A 3 7.70 -15.05 5.95
N PRO A 4 7.56 -15.50 4.70
CA PRO A 4 8.64 -15.39 3.73
C PRO A 4 8.97 -13.91 3.53
N ALA A 5 10.25 -13.59 3.51
CA ALA A 5 10.73 -12.31 3.04
C ALA A 5 11.15 -12.44 1.58
N TYR A 6 11.15 -11.33 0.89
CA TYR A 6 11.54 -11.24 -0.51
C TYR A 6 12.74 -10.33 -0.67
N ASP A 7 13.58 -10.59 -1.64
CA ASP A 7 14.67 -9.69 -2.01
C ASP A 7 14.11 -8.46 -2.78
N PRO A 8 14.94 -7.42 -3.02
CA PRO A 8 14.51 -6.25 -3.79
C PRO A 8 13.98 -6.56 -5.19
N ASP A 9 14.32 -7.71 -5.75
CA ASP A 9 13.83 -8.18 -7.04
C ASP A 9 12.56 -9.04 -6.94
N GLY A 10 12.01 -9.22 -5.73
CA GLY A 10 10.78 -9.95 -5.49
C GLY A 10 10.93 -11.47 -5.43
N ASN A 11 12.14 -12.00 -5.25
CA ASN A 11 12.35 -13.44 -5.06
C ASN A 11 12.23 -13.79 -3.58
N VAL A 12 11.67 -14.97 -3.28
CA VAL A 12 11.56 -15.46 -1.90
C VAL A 12 12.93 -15.65 -1.30
N VAL A 13 13.22 -14.90 -0.25
CA VAL A 13 14.42 -15.11 0.56
C VAL A 13 14.08 -16.10 1.67
N ARG A 14 14.45 -17.37 1.46
CA ARG A 14 14.24 -18.40 2.46
C ARG A 14 14.96 -18.02 3.76
N ASN A 15 14.20 -17.98 4.86
CA ASN A 15 14.67 -17.65 6.23
C ASN A 15 14.86 -16.16 6.56
N ALA A 16 14.41 -15.21 5.75
CA ALA A 16 14.34 -13.83 6.19
C ALA A 16 13.14 -13.65 7.14
N ILE A 17 13.38 -12.96 8.25
CA ILE A 17 12.35 -12.63 9.23
C ILE A 17 11.90 -11.20 8.95
N TYR A 18 10.56 -11.00 8.78
CA TYR A 18 9.99 -9.66 8.81
C TYR A 18 10.43 -8.94 10.09
N SER A 19 11.06 -7.80 9.93
CA SER A 19 11.48 -6.94 11.02
C SER A 19 11.01 -5.52 10.76
N GLU A 20 10.05 -5.08 11.55
CA GLU A 20 9.61 -3.67 11.58
C GLU A 20 10.77 -2.70 11.69
N GLU A 21 11.76 -3.04 12.52
CA GLU A 21 12.96 -2.25 12.75
C GLU A 21 13.80 -2.10 11.47
N LEU A 22 13.97 -3.17 10.71
CA LEU A 22 14.71 -3.14 9.44
C LEU A 22 13.96 -2.30 8.40
N ILE A 23 12.65 -2.43 8.31
CA ILE A 23 11.84 -1.60 7.41
C ILE A 23 11.95 -0.13 7.80
N LYS A 24 11.74 0.21 9.07
CA LYS A 24 11.91 1.59 9.56
C LYS A 24 13.29 2.14 9.22
N ARG A 25 14.34 1.35 9.49
CA ARG A 25 15.72 1.76 9.19
C ARG A 25 15.91 2.04 7.70
N ARG A 26 15.47 1.12 6.83
CA ARG A 26 15.57 1.26 5.38
C ARG A 26 14.93 2.56 4.91
N TYR A 27 13.64 2.75 5.22
CA TYR A 27 12.91 3.93 4.74
C TYR A 27 13.35 5.24 5.42
N ASN A 28 13.79 5.20 6.67
CA ASN A 28 14.34 6.38 7.36
C ASN A 28 15.68 6.84 6.77
N SER A 29 16.46 5.95 6.19
CA SER A 29 17.75 6.25 5.57
C SER A 29 17.70 6.50 4.05
N TRP A 30 16.56 6.24 3.41
CA TRP A 30 16.43 6.38 1.96
C TRP A 30 16.13 7.83 1.54
N HIS A 31 17.21 8.58 1.28
CA HIS A 31 17.11 10.02 1.00
C HIS A 31 16.61 10.36 -0.40
N THR A 32 16.84 9.48 -1.37
CA THR A 32 16.51 9.63 -2.81
C THR A 32 15.27 8.81 -3.22
N TYR A 33 14.46 8.38 -2.24
CA TYR A 33 13.36 7.41 -2.44
C TYR A 33 12.46 7.72 -3.64
N GLU A 34 11.93 8.95 -3.75
CA GLU A 34 11.01 9.31 -4.84
C GLU A 34 11.74 9.31 -6.20
N GLU A 35 12.97 9.83 -6.25
CA GLU A 35 13.80 9.87 -7.45
C GLU A 35 14.16 8.45 -7.92
N ASP A 36 14.61 7.59 -7.00
CA ASP A 36 14.99 6.22 -7.31
C ASP A 36 13.81 5.41 -7.86
N LEU A 37 12.64 5.50 -7.20
CA LEU A 37 11.45 4.82 -7.70
C LEU A 37 11.02 5.27 -9.09
N LEU A 38 11.03 6.59 -9.34
CA LEU A 38 10.65 7.13 -10.65
C LEU A 38 11.67 6.74 -11.73
N ASN A 39 12.96 6.72 -11.41
CA ASN A 39 14.01 6.26 -12.33
C ASN A 39 13.87 4.77 -12.67
N LEU A 40 13.34 3.96 -11.76
CA LEU A 40 13.00 2.54 -12.01
C LEU A 40 11.67 2.37 -12.75
N GLY A 41 10.97 3.46 -13.06
CA GLY A 41 9.70 3.43 -13.79
C GLY A 41 8.48 3.10 -12.93
N TRP A 42 8.54 3.30 -11.61
CA TRP A 42 7.39 3.08 -10.74
C TRP A 42 6.18 3.93 -11.13
N CYS A 43 5.10 3.28 -11.57
CA CYS A 43 3.88 3.95 -12.05
C CYS A 43 2.58 3.46 -11.36
N ALA A 44 2.67 2.55 -10.39
CA ALA A 44 1.48 1.99 -9.75
C ALA A 44 0.62 3.04 -9.04
N HIS A 45 1.21 4.14 -8.56
CA HIS A 45 0.50 5.28 -7.97
C HIS A 45 -0.38 6.02 -8.99
N GLU A 46 0.05 6.13 -10.24
CA GLU A 46 -0.74 6.73 -11.33
C GLU A 46 -1.92 5.82 -11.68
N LYS A 47 -1.66 4.51 -11.83
CA LYS A 47 -2.70 3.51 -12.08
C LYS A 47 -3.73 3.46 -10.95
N MET A 48 -3.30 3.54 -9.69
CA MET A 48 -4.23 3.58 -8.56
C MET A 48 -5.08 4.85 -8.58
N ALA A 49 -4.52 6.01 -8.93
CA ALA A 49 -5.30 7.25 -9.09
C ALA A 49 -6.34 7.15 -10.22
N GLU A 50 -6.03 6.45 -11.33
CA GLU A 50 -7.00 6.14 -12.40
C GLU A 50 -8.16 5.29 -11.86
N VAL A 51 -7.86 4.21 -11.12
CA VAL A 51 -8.89 3.34 -10.50
C VAL A 51 -9.74 4.13 -9.50
N MET A 52 -9.12 4.95 -8.64
CA MET A 52 -9.85 5.83 -7.72
C MET A 52 -10.84 6.75 -8.43
N ASN A 53 -10.42 7.37 -9.55
CA ASN A 53 -11.28 8.26 -10.34
C ASN A 53 -12.43 7.50 -11.03
N ALA A 54 -12.27 6.21 -11.29
CA ALA A 54 -13.28 5.37 -11.92
C ALA A 54 -14.31 4.81 -10.94
N LEU A 55 -14.08 4.92 -9.62
CA LEU A 55 -15.05 4.45 -8.63
C LEU A 55 -16.36 5.25 -8.76
N PRO A 56 -17.51 4.58 -8.90
CA PRO A 56 -18.79 5.25 -9.22
C PRO A 56 -19.21 6.30 -8.19
N ASP A 57 -18.83 6.13 -6.92
CA ASP A 57 -19.26 6.94 -5.79
C ASP A 57 -18.09 7.70 -5.12
N ILE A 58 -17.00 7.93 -5.85
CA ILE A 58 -15.78 8.53 -5.29
C ILE A 58 -16.01 9.91 -4.68
N GLU A 59 -16.94 10.69 -5.21
CA GLU A 59 -17.27 12.02 -4.69
C GLU A 59 -18.04 11.95 -3.35
N GLN A 60 -18.78 10.87 -3.11
CA GLN A 60 -19.48 10.63 -1.84
C GLN A 60 -18.57 10.07 -0.75
N ARG A 61 -17.43 9.50 -1.11
CA ARG A 61 -16.42 8.99 -0.19
C ARG A 61 -15.58 10.14 0.35
N THR A 62 -16.05 10.76 1.43
CA THR A 62 -15.42 11.98 1.99
C THR A 62 -14.23 11.69 2.88
N ASP A 63 -14.22 10.55 3.56
CA ASP A 63 -13.13 10.12 4.44
C ASP A 63 -12.18 9.15 3.68
N LYS A 64 -11.02 9.65 3.27
CA LYS A 64 -10.02 8.88 2.51
C LYS A 64 -8.70 8.81 3.26
N ALA A 65 -8.08 7.62 3.29
CA ALA A 65 -6.76 7.40 3.86
C ALA A 65 -5.83 6.69 2.88
N ASP A 66 -4.54 7.02 2.95
CA ASP A 66 -3.48 6.34 2.22
C ASP A 66 -2.51 5.70 3.21
N LEU A 67 -2.41 4.37 3.18
CA LEU A 67 -1.52 3.57 4.02
C LEU A 67 -0.19 3.34 3.32
N ALA A 68 0.90 3.46 4.07
CA ALA A 68 2.26 3.46 3.56
C ALA A 68 2.42 4.57 2.50
N CYS A 69 1.98 5.77 2.84
CA CYS A 69 1.86 6.88 1.91
C CYS A 69 3.21 7.38 1.35
N GLY A 70 4.34 6.95 1.93
CA GLY A 70 5.68 7.32 1.51
C GLY A 70 5.85 8.84 1.44
N THR A 71 6.41 9.33 0.33
CA THR A 71 6.56 10.78 0.05
C THR A 71 5.28 11.42 -0.51
N GLY A 72 4.23 10.62 -0.78
CA GLY A 72 2.96 11.09 -1.30
C GLY A 72 2.82 11.04 -2.82
N LEU A 73 3.43 10.05 -3.47
CA LEU A 73 3.30 9.87 -4.92
C LEU A 73 1.85 9.65 -5.36
N LEU A 74 1.08 8.84 -4.60
CA LEU A 74 -0.34 8.64 -4.92
C LEU A 74 -1.13 9.94 -4.79
N ALA A 75 -0.95 10.72 -3.74
CA ALA A 75 -1.63 11.99 -3.58
C ALA A 75 -1.23 13.01 -4.66
N LYS A 76 0.02 12.96 -5.14
CA LYS A 76 0.48 13.75 -6.29
C LYS A 76 -0.26 13.38 -7.58
N ALA A 77 -0.47 12.08 -7.82
CA ALA A 77 -1.23 11.59 -8.98
C ALA A 77 -2.74 11.86 -8.84
N TRP A 78 -3.28 11.69 -7.65
CA TRP A 78 -4.68 11.93 -7.32
C TRP A 78 -5.09 13.40 -7.46
N ARG A 79 -4.16 14.35 -7.21
CA ARG A 79 -4.33 15.82 -7.38
C ARG A 79 -5.42 16.46 -6.52
N ARG A 80 -5.88 15.77 -5.47
CA ARG A 80 -6.84 16.30 -4.51
C ARG A 80 -6.22 16.23 -3.11
N GLN A 81 -6.34 17.28 -2.32
CA GLN A 81 -5.78 17.32 -0.96
C GLN A 81 -6.80 16.86 0.10
N ASP A 82 -7.62 15.87 -0.24
CA ASP A 82 -8.74 15.37 0.57
C ASP A 82 -8.43 14.03 1.27
N MET A 83 -7.15 13.58 1.21
CA MET A 83 -6.69 12.34 1.84
C MET A 83 -5.87 12.61 3.09
N VAL A 84 -5.85 11.62 4.00
CA VAL A 84 -4.93 11.57 5.14
C VAL A 84 -3.90 10.46 4.89
N GLY A 85 -2.60 10.79 5.00
CA GLY A 85 -1.52 9.84 4.83
C GLY A 85 -1.08 9.20 6.16
N TYR A 86 -0.75 7.91 6.12
CA TYR A 86 -0.15 7.18 7.23
C TYR A 86 1.06 6.39 6.75
N ASP A 87 2.18 6.50 7.46
CA ASP A 87 3.38 5.74 7.15
C ASP A 87 4.08 5.25 8.44
N LEU A 88 4.80 4.15 8.32
CA LEU A 88 5.58 3.59 9.42
C LEU A 88 6.87 4.39 9.67
N SER A 89 7.44 4.98 8.61
CA SER A 89 8.70 5.72 8.64
C SER A 89 8.45 7.19 8.98
N TYR A 90 9.07 7.65 10.06
CA TYR A 90 9.00 9.07 10.41
C TYR A 90 9.57 9.95 9.28
N ARG A 91 10.61 9.48 8.58
CA ARG A 91 11.22 10.21 7.47
C ARG A 91 10.26 10.39 6.30
N MET A 92 9.52 9.35 5.94
CA MET A 92 8.47 9.44 4.91
C MET A 92 7.38 10.41 5.34
N VAL A 93 6.96 10.35 6.61
CA VAL A 93 5.99 11.30 7.18
C VAL A 93 6.48 12.75 7.09
N GLU A 94 7.74 13.04 7.39
CA GLU A 94 8.31 14.38 7.27
C GLU A 94 8.34 14.87 5.81
N LEU A 95 8.82 14.04 4.89
CA LEU A 95 8.87 14.36 3.45
C LEU A 95 7.46 14.58 2.90
N SER A 96 6.53 13.72 3.26
CA SER A 96 5.14 13.83 2.84
C SER A 96 4.45 15.10 3.37
N ARG A 97 4.70 15.46 4.64
CA ARG A 97 4.23 16.73 5.21
C ARG A 97 4.80 17.94 4.46
N ALA A 98 6.10 17.91 4.21
CA ALA A 98 6.78 19.00 3.48
C ALA A 98 6.26 19.15 2.05
N SER A 99 5.77 18.07 1.44
CA SER A 99 5.20 18.10 0.08
C SER A 99 3.84 18.82 0.00
N GLY A 100 3.10 18.92 1.11
CA GLY A 100 1.76 19.51 1.17
C GLY A 100 0.69 18.77 0.36
N ARG A 101 0.94 17.50 0.00
CA ARG A 101 0.04 16.71 -0.89
C ARG A 101 -1.18 16.13 -0.16
N TYR A 102 -1.11 15.98 1.16
CA TYR A 102 -2.19 15.44 2.01
C TYR A 102 -2.78 16.52 2.92
N ALA A 103 -4.03 16.35 3.31
CA ALA A 103 -4.65 17.16 4.35
C ALA A 103 -3.93 17.02 5.71
N ARG A 104 -3.44 15.83 5.99
CA ARG A 104 -2.64 15.49 7.17
C ARG A 104 -1.82 14.24 6.93
N VAL A 105 -0.64 14.13 7.57
CA VAL A 105 0.18 12.91 7.58
C VAL A 105 0.60 12.58 8.99
N SER A 106 0.56 11.30 9.36
CA SER A 106 0.92 10.81 10.70
C SER A 106 1.72 9.51 10.63
N GLU A 107 2.65 9.33 11.57
CA GLU A 107 3.30 8.04 11.76
C GLU A 107 2.30 7.04 12.34
N LEU A 108 2.24 5.84 11.76
CA LEU A 108 1.40 4.75 12.22
C LEU A 108 1.92 3.40 11.75
N ASN A 109 1.87 2.41 12.64
CA ASN A 109 2.12 1.01 12.30
C ASN A 109 0.80 0.24 12.21
N ILE A 110 0.34 0.00 10.99
CA ILE A 110 -0.91 -0.72 10.74
C ILE A 110 -0.87 -2.20 11.19
N ASN A 111 0.31 -2.80 11.32
CA ASN A 111 0.43 -4.14 11.89
C ASN A 111 0.10 -4.17 13.40
N ARG A 112 0.13 -3.04 14.09
CA ARG A 112 -0.10 -2.97 15.55
C ARG A 112 -1.44 -2.38 15.92
N THR A 113 -1.88 -1.36 15.19
CA THR A 113 -3.09 -0.60 15.55
C THR A 113 -3.89 -0.21 14.33
N PRO A 114 -5.23 -0.20 14.42
CA PRO A 114 -6.07 0.37 13.38
C PRO A 114 -5.85 1.89 13.26
N LEU A 115 -6.38 2.48 12.20
CA LEU A 115 -6.39 3.93 12.00
C LEU A 115 -7.27 4.60 13.08
N PRO A 116 -7.01 5.88 13.42
CA PRO A 116 -7.69 6.56 14.53
C PRO A 116 -9.18 6.86 14.28
N LYS A 117 -9.65 6.67 13.07
CA LYS A 117 -11.08 6.72 12.69
C LYS A 117 -11.37 5.75 11.56
N LYS A 118 -12.65 5.57 11.23
CA LYS A 118 -13.08 4.80 10.06
C LYS A 118 -13.13 5.65 8.81
N TYR A 119 -12.80 5.02 7.66
CA TYR A 119 -12.71 5.64 6.34
C TYR A 119 -13.67 5.00 5.34
N ASP A 120 -14.12 5.79 4.36
CA ASP A 120 -14.91 5.31 3.22
C ASP A 120 -14.01 4.61 2.19
N LEU A 121 -12.75 5.09 2.08
CA LEU A 121 -11.75 4.58 1.17
C LEU A 121 -10.41 4.53 1.88
N ILE A 122 -9.74 3.37 1.80
CA ILE A 122 -8.34 3.20 2.16
C ILE A 122 -7.58 2.75 0.91
N THR A 123 -6.49 3.42 0.60
CA THR A 123 -5.52 3.01 -0.42
C THR A 123 -4.28 2.43 0.25
N ALA A 124 -3.63 1.47 -0.42
CA ALA A 124 -2.40 0.84 0.02
C ALA A 124 -1.51 0.56 -1.21
N CYS A 125 -0.89 1.63 -1.72
CA CYS A 125 -0.05 1.58 -2.91
C CYS A 125 1.39 1.22 -2.52
N GLY A 126 1.80 -0.03 -2.80
CA GLY A 126 3.12 -0.54 -2.44
C GLY A 126 3.25 -1.04 -1.00
N LEU A 127 2.14 -1.15 -0.25
CA LEU A 127 2.17 -1.74 1.09
C LEU A 127 2.30 -3.27 1.05
N PHE A 128 1.57 -3.90 0.15
CA PHE A 128 1.58 -5.35 -0.05
C PHE A 128 2.65 -5.70 -1.07
N GLY A 129 3.83 -5.98 -0.58
CA GLY A 129 4.99 -6.29 -1.40
C GLY A 129 6.09 -6.87 -0.54
N VAL A 130 7.23 -7.01 -1.17
CA VAL A 130 8.44 -7.55 -0.56
C VAL A 130 8.77 -6.82 0.75
N GLU A 131 8.86 -7.56 1.83
CA GLU A 131 9.30 -7.10 3.16
C GLU A 131 8.47 -5.97 3.81
N MET A 132 7.27 -5.63 3.29
CA MET A 132 6.56 -4.42 3.71
C MET A 132 5.60 -4.63 4.88
N ALA A 133 4.46 -5.23 4.62
CA ALA A 133 3.47 -5.54 5.64
C ALA A 133 3.25 -7.04 5.73
N THR A 134 2.71 -7.49 6.84
CA THR A 134 2.29 -8.87 7.02
C THR A 134 0.77 -8.98 7.01
N ALA A 135 0.24 -10.17 6.78
CA ALA A 135 -1.20 -10.43 6.82
C ALA A 135 -1.88 -9.98 8.13
N ILE A 136 -1.10 -9.78 9.20
CA ILE A 136 -1.58 -9.29 10.50
C ILE A 136 -2.17 -7.86 10.42
N CYS A 137 -1.85 -7.09 9.38
CA CYS A 137 -2.43 -5.77 9.18
C CYS A 137 -3.90 -5.79 8.72
N LEU A 138 -4.36 -6.90 8.10
CA LEU A 138 -5.69 -6.97 7.49
C LEU A 138 -6.84 -6.75 8.48
N PRO A 139 -6.85 -7.34 9.69
CA PRO A 139 -7.87 -7.02 10.69
C PRO A 139 -7.89 -5.55 11.09
N ASN A 140 -6.71 -4.91 11.21
CA ASN A 140 -6.61 -3.49 11.55
C ASN A 140 -7.11 -2.60 10.40
N ILE A 141 -6.85 -2.98 9.14
CA ILE A 141 -7.39 -2.29 7.97
C ILE A 141 -8.91 -2.43 7.93
N ALA A 142 -9.44 -3.64 8.13
CA ALA A 142 -10.88 -3.88 8.17
C ALA A 142 -11.57 -3.09 9.29
N ALA A 143 -10.96 -3.02 10.49
CA ALA A 143 -11.46 -2.21 11.60
C ALA A 143 -11.44 -0.70 11.29
N SER A 144 -10.56 -0.26 10.38
CA SER A 144 -10.42 1.12 9.94
C SER A 144 -11.35 1.54 8.80
N LEU A 145 -12.10 0.60 8.23
CA LEU A 145 -13.09 0.89 7.19
C LEU A 145 -14.49 1.02 7.80
N LYS A 146 -15.28 1.95 7.25
CA LYS A 146 -16.72 2.01 7.46
C LYS A 146 -17.39 0.77 6.86
N ASP A 147 -18.64 0.54 7.20
CA ASP A 147 -19.44 -0.47 6.52
C ASP A 147 -19.54 -0.09 5.04
N ASP A 148 -19.42 -1.07 4.13
CA ASP A 148 -19.27 -0.87 2.68
C ASP A 148 -18.04 -0.06 2.25
N GLY A 149 -17.08 0.14 3.17
CA GLY A 149 -15.81 0.81 2.86
C GLY A 149 -14.96 0.01 1.86
N ILE A 150 -14.23 0.74 1.04
CA ILE A 150 -13.39 0.19 -0.03
C ILE A 150 -11.91 0.24 0.39
N LEU A 151 -11.21 -0.85 0.11
CA LEU A 151 -9.76 -0.94 0.16
C LEU A 151 -9.22 -1.13 -1.27
N LEU A 152 -8.33 -0.25 -1.70
CA LEU A 152 -7.57 -0.42 -2.94
C LEU A 152 -6.14 -0.84 -2.62
N THR A 153 -5.68 -1.92 -3.24
CA THR A 153 -4.32 -2.44 -3.04
C THR A 153 -3.59 -2.63 -4.36
N THR A 154 -2.31 -2.29 -4.40
CA THR A 154 -1.43 -2.86 -5.42
C THR A 154 -0.97 -4.23 -4.97
N MET A 155 -0.99 -5.21 -5.87
CA MET A 155 -0.53 -6.57 -5.59
C MET A 155 0.49 -7.02 -6.61
N PRO A 156 1.71 -7.42 -6.17
CA PRO A 156 2.72 -7.98 -7.06
C PRO A 156 2.21 -9.25 -7.75
N GLN A 157 2.53 -9.40 -9.03
CA GLN A 157 2.14 -10.54 -9.86
C GLN A 157 3.35 -11.44 -10.12
N HIS A 158 3.87 -12.08 -9.08
CA HIS A 158 4.84 -13.16 -9.21
C HIS A 158 4.27 -14.46 -8.65
N GLN A 159 4.72 -15.57 -9.19
CA GLN A 159 4.19 -16.88 -8.86
C GLN A 159 4.29 -17.16 -7.35
N GLY A 160 3.19 -17.59 -6.75
CA GLY A 160 3.14 -18.02 -5.35
C GLY A 160 3.04 -16.88 -4.32
N TYR A 161 3.04 -15.61 -4.72
CA TYR A 161 3.07 -14.50 -3.76
C TYR A 161 1.94 -14.55 -2.73
N TYR A 162 0.70 -14.79 -3.16
CA TYR A 162 -0.45 -14.85 -2.27
C TYR A 162 -0.38 -16.04 -1.31
N ASP A 163 -0.03 -17.22 -1.84
CA ASP A 163 0.03 -18.46 -1.08
C ASP A 163 1.19 -18.44 -0.08
N GLU A 164 2.34 -17.95 -0.53
CA GLU A 164 3.57 -17.87 0.27
C GLU A 164 3.50 -16.81 1.37
N ALA A 165 2.87 -15.67 1.09
CA ALA A 165 2.71 -14.59 2.05
C ALA A 165 1.59 -14.84 3.08
N GLY A 166 0.73 -15.85 2.86
CA GLY A 166 -0.38 -16.17 3.77
C GLY A 166 -1.44 -15.07 3.87
N TRP A 167 -1.64 -14.29 2.81
CA TRP A 167 -2.63 -13.24 2.77
C TRP A 167 -4.05 -13.80 2.76
N GLN A 168 -4.82 -13.50 3.81
CA GLN A 168 -6.20 -13.99 3.99
C GLN A 168 -7.19 -12.84 3.84
N PHE A 169 -7.19 -12.19 2.68
CA PHE A 169 -8.13 -11.08 2.42
C PHE A 169 -9.59 -11.51 2.57
N GLN A 170 -9.92 -12.73 2.13
CA GLN A 170 -11.29 -13.24 2.08
C GLN A 170 -11.97 -13.34 3.46
N THR A 171 -11.21 -13.33 4.56
CA THR A 171 -11.80 -13.35 5.92
C THR A 171 -12.43 -12.02 6.32
N SER A 172 -11.99 -10.90 5.70
CA SER A 172 -12.46 -9.56 6.05
C SER A 172 -12.91 -8.75 4.84
N PHE A 173 -12.64 -9.24 3.63
CA PHE A 173 -12.85 -8.51 2.38
C PHE A 173 -13.39 -9.40 1.27
N GLU A 174 -14.26 -8.84 0.45
CA GLU A 174 -14.73 -9.39 -0.81
C GLU A 174 -14.00 -8.67 -1.96
N LEU A 175 -13.37 -9.43 -2.87
CA LEU A 175 -12.82 -8.86 -4.10
C LEU A 175 -13.98 -8.51 -5.04
N ILE A 176 -14.11 -7.24 -5.39
CA ILE A 176 -15.21 -6.75 -6.24
C ILE A 176 -14.75 -6.31 -7.61
N ASP A 177 -13.47 -6.00 -7.79
CA ASP A 177 -12.88 -5.64 -9.08
C ASP A 177 -11.36 -5.80 -9.07
N GLU A 178 -10.76 -6.01 -10.24
CA GLU A 178 -9.31 -6.01 -10.44
C GLU A 178 -8.93 -5.45 -11.81
N THR A 179 -7.78 -4.80 -11.91
CA THR A 179 -7.25 -4.36 -13.21
C THR A 179 -6.59 -5.51 -13.96
N GLU A 180 -6.40 -5.33 -15.26
CA GLU A 180 -5.40 -6.10 -15.98
C GLU A 180 -4.02 -5.91 -15.34
N GLU A 181 -3.15 -6.91 -15.55
CA GLU A 181 -1.76 -6.85 -15.12
C GLU A 181 -1.01 -5.76 -15.89
N PHE A 182 -0.20 -4.96 -15.18
CA PHE A 182 0.63 -3.92 -15.80
C PHE A 182 2.05 -3.96 -15.27
N GLN A 183 3.02 -3.62 -16.14
CA GLN A 183 4.38 -3.41 -15.70
C GLN A 183 4.43 -2.14 -14.83
N SER A 184 4.88 -2.28 -13.60
CA SER A 184 4.86 -1.21 -12.60
C SER A 184 6.21 -0.57 -12.35
N TRP A 185 7.31 -1.32 -12.53
CA TRP A 185 8.68 -0.86 -12.35
C TRP A 185 9.70 -1.88 -12.89
N LEU A 186 10.99 -1.55 -12.83
CA LEU A 186 12.10 -2.46 -13.09
C LEU A 186 12.76 -2.84 -11.76
N GLY A 187 13.08 -4.11 -11.56
CA GLY A 187 13.78 -4.56 -10.34
C GLY A 187 15.13 -3.86 -10.18
N GLU A 188 15.41 -3.38 -8.96
CA GLU A 188 16.58 -2.54 -8.64
C GLU A 188 17.90 -3.18 -9.07
N THR A 189 18.04 -4.49 -8.89
CA THR A 189 19.29 -5.22 -9.13
C THR A 189 19.32 -5.89 -10.50
N SER A 190 18.19 -6.49 -10.89
CA SER A 190 18.10 -7.31 -12.12
C SER A 190 17.71 -6.52 -13.36
N GLY A 191 17.10 -5.34 -13.20
CA GLY A 191 16.44 -4.62 -14.28
C GLY A 191 15.25 -5.38 -14.89
N THR A 192 14.81 -6.46 -14.24
CA THR A 192 13.71 -7.30 -14.73
C THR A 192 12.37 -6.59 -14.52
N PRO A 193 11.46 -6.57 -15.51
CA PRO A 193 10.13 -6.00 -15.37
C PRO A 193 9.37 -6.64 -14.21
N LYS A 194 8.77 -5.82 -13.37
CA LYS A 194 7.89 -6.22 -12.27
C LYS A 194 6.47 -5.79 -12.58
N TYR A 195 5.53 -6.68 -12.32
CA TYR A 195 4.13 -6.53 -12.67
C TYR A 195 3.27 -6.47 -11.42
N HIS A 196 2.22 -5.66 -11.50
CA HIS A 196 1.20 -5.55 -10.45
C HIS A 196 -0.20 -5.56 -11.06
N LYS A 197 -1.17 -5.85 -10.22
CA LYS A 197 -2.58 -5.51 -10.42
C LYS A 197 -3.00 -4.54 -9.32
N ILE A 198 -4.06 -3.79 -9.57
CA ILE A 198 -4.78 -3.08 -8.52
C ILE A 198 -6.05 -3.86 -8.24
N LEU A 199 -6.23 -4.21 -6.99
CA LEU A 199 -7.38 -4.96 -6.50
C LEU A 199 -8.27 -4.03 -5.70
N THR A 200 -9.57 -4.10 -5.99
CA THR A 200 -10.62 -3.36 -5.29
C THR A 200 -11.37 -4.33 -4.38
N TRP A 201 -11.30 -4.08 -3.10
CA TRP A 201 -11.90 -4.91 -2.07
C TRP A 201 -13.00 -4.15 -1.36
N ARG A 202 -14.11 -4.81 -1.08
CA ARG A 202 -15.16 -4.32 -0.19
C ARG A 202 -15.00 -4.99 1.17
N LYS A 203 -15.14 -4.21 2.25
CA LYS A 203 -15.22 -4.78 3.60
C LYS A 203 -16.45 -5.68 3.71
N VAL A 204 -16.25 -6.90 4.22
CA VAL A 204 -17.35 -7.80 4.60
C VAL A 204 -17.81 -7.41 5.99
N ASN A 205 -19.11 -7.17 6.15
CA ASN A 205 -19.70 -6.96 7.46
C ASN A 205 -19.81 -8.31 8.19
N GLU A 206 -19.28 -8.39 9.41
CA GLU A 206 -19.51 -9.54 10.28
C GLU A 206 -21.02 -9.66 10.53
N GLN A 207 -21.58 -10.84 10.22
CA GLN A 207 -22.97 -11.17 10.52
C GLN A 207 -23.16 -11.50 12.00
#